data_76e5c71ae3709b0ab5ace27d807e8b0c
#
_entry.id   76e5c71ae3709b0ab5ace27d807e8b0c
#
_cell.length_a   1.000
_cell.length_b   1.000
_cell.length_c   1.000
_cell.angle_alpha   90.00
_cell.angle_beta   90.00
_cell.angle_gamma   90.00
#
_symmetry.space_group_name_H-M   'P 1'
#
loop_
_entity.id
_entity.type
_entity.pdbx_description
1 polymer ?
#
loop_
_entity_poly.entity_id
_entity_poly.type
_entity_poly.pdbx_seq_one_letter_code
_entity_poly.pdbx_strand_id
1 'polypeptide(L)'
;MGLLSIHAFATDQNNQENIKVSNSAEDYSNVQELSDDSAELPNTTDSEFQNVLHFAKIGTDSILVTPESLQPTNVTLPASDRTYSVEHSKNENYYAVQIGGYTYWIQSENLMGSNDQPEVLTKKRNLKIKTKSNFKIYESKDNHSKILMIGTNATTFKVLDIAPNYYVVSVAGVKGYIPFNQVNITYKKNSYVEVATNSVKLYKAVKGKYKAIGTLMNGAVVKIAKSTSKYHTIQIGHEAYMIPKNGTIPTEKSASLGKLLKATYPVSLTVSSTNSVYSSKGSKIGTISKGQVVSLKGLKGNKGIIDFMGQSGYVNLKYYNHSNMVNPTKNITYGMYNYYLRVVAQLYPEFTRIEKIGHSVQGRSIYALRVGNGKKEILMDAAIHAREHMTTNVLMEMIDNYTVAYRKGSSFAGYNVKSTLNKTSIWFVPMMNPDGVTLVQKGINSIDSKYRARLKQYNHGSSNFKRWKANGRGVDLNRNFDGLWKYLAYTSKSYMDYKGPSVFSEPEAQSLKAFVRRHHFKTDLSYHSSGQIVYWFNFQKGANLKRDLKLAKSVAKVTGYSVVPPLYYRGSGSSADWFIINQKKPGLTIEIAPYAGNGPVPHHYWNSVWYKNKSIGLFGAKEASKR
;
A
#
# COMPACT_ATOMS: atom_id res chain seq x y z
N MET A 1 55.42 -14.28 8.09
CA MET A 1 55.00 -15.47 7.34
C MET A 1 53.64 -15.12 6.81
N GLY A 2 53.51 -14.73 5.65
CA GLY A 2 53.66 -15.37 4.32
C GLY A 2 52.27 -15.62 3.82
N LEU A 3 51.82 -15.11 2.82
CA LEU A 3 52.06 -14.74 1.45
C LEU A 3 50.70 -14.90 0.73
N LEU A 4 50.23 -13.85 0.06
CA LEU A 4 50.11 -13.69 -1.42
C LEU A 4 49.07 -14.62 -2.08
N SER A 5 48.30 -14.22 -3.05
CA SER A 5 48.39 -13.22 -4.12
C SER A 5 47.08 -13.24 -4.93
N ILE A 6 46.50 -12.08 -5.39
CA ILE A 6 46.66 -11.55 -6.75
C ILE A 6 45.99 -12.44 -7.83
N HIS A 7 45.09 -12.00 -8.69
CA HIS A 7 44.96 -10.94 -9.72
C HIS A 7 43.52 -10.92 -10.24
N ALA A 8 42.84 -9.89 -10.51
CA ALA A 8 43.00 -8.72 -11.41
C ALA A 8 42.51 -8.91 -12.86
N PHE A 9 41.73 -7.91 -13.29
CA PHE A 9 41.48 -7.42 -14.65
C PHE A 9 40.58 -8.30 -15.57
N ALA A 10 39.74 -7.76 -16.42
CA ALA A 10 39.68 -6.48 -17.08
C ALA A 10 38.24 -6.20 -17.59
N THR A 11 37.92 -4.97 -17.64
CA THR A 11 37.22 -4.14 -18.64
C THR A 11 37.01 -4.77 -20.02
N ASP A 12 35.83 -4.65 -20.64
CA ASP A 12 35.70 -3.68 -21.70
C ASP A 12 34.26 -3.52 -22.23
N GLN A 13 34.06 -2.38 -22.80
CA GLN A 13 32.95 -1.64 -23.31
C GLN A 13 32.23 -2.22 -24.54
N ASN A 14 30.97 -1.77 -24.64
CA ASN A 14 30.25 -1.31 -25.85
C ASN A 14 30.17 -2.20 -27.09
N ASN A 15 28.95 -2.54 -27.51
CA ASN A 15 28.42 -1.99 -28.75
C ASN A 15 26.91 -2.21 -28.88
N GLN A 16 26.22 -1.10 -29.12
CA GLN A 16 24.87 -1.07 -29.69
C GLN A 16 24.99 -1.29 -31.20
N GLU A 17 24.19 -2.17 -31.75
CA GLU A 17 23.80 -2.08 -33.16
C GLU A 17 22.31 -2.39 -33.33
N ASN A 18 21.63 -1.38 -33.86
CA ASN A 18 20.30 -1.40 -34.41
C ASN A 18 20.22 -2.27 -35.64
N ILE A 19 19.26 -3.17 -35.74
CA ILE A 19 18.86 -3.75 -37.03
C ILE A 19 17.41 -3.35 -37.32
N LYS A 20 17.26 -2.49 -38.31
CA LYS A 20 16.03 -2.21 -39.05
C LYS A 20 15.66 -3.43 -39.88
N VAL A 21 14.39 -3.85 -39.80
CA VAL A 21 13.82 -4.76 -40.80
C VAL A 21 13.08 -3.92 -41.82
N SER A 22 13.54 -3.99 -43.06
CA SER A 22 12.86 -3.46 -44.24
C SER A 22 12.08 -4.56 -44.94
N ASN A 23 10.81 -4.27 -45.25
CA ASN A 23 9.99 -5.03 -46.20
C ASN A 23 10.57 -4.92 -47.62
N SER A 24 10.65 -6.05 -48.30
CA SER A 24 10.56 -6.08 -49.76
C SER A 24 9.87 -7.37 -50.20
N ALA A 25 8.76 -7.17 -50.88
CA ALA A 25 8.13 -8.18 -51.72
C ALA A 25 8.93 -8.32 -53.02
N GLU A 26 9.19 -9.51 -53.46
CA GLU A 26 9.53 -9.79 -54.85
C GLU A 26 8.85 -11.08 -55.32
N ASP A 27 8.19 -10.86 -56.36
CA ASP A 27 7.50 -11.58 -57.40
C ASP A 27 8.36 -12.67 -58.05
N TYR A 28 7.83 -13.87 -58.25
CA TYR A 28 8.30 -14.78 -59.28
C TYR A 28 7.13 -15.47 -59.97
N SER A 29 6.72 -14.86 -61.07
CA SER A 29 6.06 -15.54 -62.17
C SER A 29 7.12 -16.21 -63.03
N ASN A 30 7.04 -17.48 -63.31
CA ASN A 30 7.25 -17.99 -64.66
C ASN A 30 6.73 -19.42 -64.82
N VAL A 31 5.86 -19.51 -65.78
CA VAL A 31 5.23 -20.66 -66.38
C VAL A 31 6.20 -21.36 -67.32
N GLN A 32 6.20 -22.67 -67.37
CA GLN A 32 6.47 -23.40 -68.61
C GLN A 32 5.52 -24.60 -68.71
N GLU A 33 4.65 -24.50 -69.71
CA GLU A 33 3.86 -25.60 -70.28
C GLU A 33 4.78 -26.69 -70.82
N LEU A 34 4.40 -27.96 -70.58
CA LEU A 34 4.72 -29.05 -71.46
C LEU A 34 3.47 -29.95 -71.66
N SER A 35 3.30 -30.21 -72.94
CA SER A 35 2.19 -30.81 -73.66
C SER A 35 1.78 -32.21 -73.28
N ASP A 36 0.50 -32.43 -73.55
CA ASP A 36 -0.25 -33.65 -73.86
C ASP A 36 0.53 -34.95 -74.06
N ASP A 37 0.12 -35.97 -73.34
CA ASP A 37 -0.06 -37.29 -73.93
C ASP A 37 -1.23 -38.01 -73.32
N SER A 38 -2.19 -38.36 -74.15
CA SER A 38 -3.43 -39.06 -73.88
C SER A 38 -3.17 -40.53 -73.59
N ALA A 39 -3.60 -40.99 -72.40
CA ALA A 39 -3.83 -42.42 -72.17
C ALA A 39 -5.20 -42.56 -71.46
N GLU A 40 -6.10 -43.21 -72.17
CA GLU A 40 -7.43 -43.63 -71.64
C GLU A 40 -7.28 -44.48 -70.40
N LEU A 41 -7.96 -44.06 -69.31
CA LEU A 41 -8.17 -44.87 -68.13
C LEU A 41 -9.54 -45.57 -68.21
N PRO A 42 -9.62 -46.81 -67.78
CA PRO A 42 -10.87 -47.56 -67.83
C PRO A 42 -11.83 -47.07 -66.76
N ASN A 43 -13.08 -46.97 -67.15
CA ASN A 43 -14.26 -46.82 -66.29
C ASN A 43 -14.21 -47.81 -65.15
N THR A 44 -13.98 -47.36 -63.94
CA THR A 44 -14.32 -48.08 -62.71
C THR A 44 -15.38 -47.29 -61.97
N THR A 45 -16.53 -47.95 -61.90
CA THR A 45 -17.71 -47.77 -61.11
C THR A 45 -17.54 -46.93 -59.81
N ASP A 46 -18.54 -46.07 -59.60
CA ASP A 46 -18.87 -45.33 -58.39
C ASP A 46 -18.54 -46.09 -57.10
N SER A 47 -17.46 -45.71 -56.44
CA SER A 47 -17.31 -45.89 -55.00
C SER A 47 -17.77 -44.61 -54.32
N GLU A 48 -18.93 -44.67 -53.69
CA GLU A 48 -19.40 -43.64 -52.77
C GLU A 48 -18.29 -43.23 -51.83
N PHE A 49 -17.72 -42.06 -51.99
CA PHE A 49 -16.97 -41.38 -50.95
C PHE A 49 -17.96 -41.08 -49.82
N GLN A 50 -18.09 -42.00 -48.84
CA GLN A 50 -18.73 -41.68 -47.58
C GLN A 50 -18.02 -40.47 -47.00
N ASN A 51 -18.72 -39.33 -46.96
CA ASN A 51 -18.25 -38.11 -46.32
C ASN A 51 -18.03 -38.36 -44.83
N VAL A 52 -16.80 -38.65 -44.41
CA VAL A 52 -16.45 -38.86 -43.00
C VAL A 52 -16.65 -37.53 -42.26
N LEU A 53 -17.64 -37.51 -41.37
CA LEU A 53 -17.91 -36.35 -40.55
C LEU A 53 -16.85 -36.21 -39.47
N HIS A 54 -16.22 -35.03 -39.37
CA HIS A 54 -15.35 -34.63 -38.26
C HIS A 54 -16.07 -33.72 -37.26
N PHE A 55 -17.08 -33.02 -37.75
CA PHE A 55 -17.89 -32.08 -36.96
C PHE A 55 -19.36 -32.27 -37.32
N ALA A 56 -20.21 -32.33 -36.28
CA ALA A 56 -21.64 -32.52 -36.47
C ALA A 56 -22.49 -31.75 -35.44
N LYS A 57 -23.72 -31.44 -35.83
CA LYS A 57 -24.79 -30.95 -34.92
C LYS A 57 -25.65 -32.17 -34.54
N ILE A 58 -26.25 -32.11 -33.35
CA ILE A 58 -27.17 -33.13 -32.87
C ILE A 58 -28.59 -32.82 -33.40
N GLY A 59 -29.07 -33.61 -34.34
CA GLY A 59 -30.37 -33.36 -34.98
C GLY A 59 -31.56 -33.74 -34.10
N THR A 60 -31.42 -34.83 -33.33
CA THR A 60 -32.44 -35.31 -32.41
C THR A 60 -31.84 -35.71 -31.07
N ASP A 61 -32.64 -35.70 -30.00
CA ASP A 61 -32.19 -36.16 -28.67
C ASP A 61 -31.63 -37.59 -28.77
N SER A 62 -30.37 -37.77 -28.41
CA SER A 62 -29.62 -39.00 -28.64
C SER A 62 -29.15 -39.62 -27.33
N ILE A 63 -29.59 -40.83 -27.03
CA ILE A 63 -29.01 -41.64 -25.96
C ILE A 63 -27.73 -42.27 -26.50
N LEU A 64 -26.61 -41.97 -25.82
CA LEU A 64 -25.32 -42.55 -26.22
C LEU A 64 -25.21 -44.03 -25.83
N VAL A 65 -24.47 -44.79 -26.63
CA VAL A 65 -24.22 -46.22 -26.36
C VAL A 65 -22.74 -46.47 -26.02
N THR A 66 -22.48 -47.60 -25.38
CA THR A 66 -21.09 -48.05 -25.13
C THR A 66 -20.48 -48.60 -26.41
N PRO A 67 -19.20 -48.32 -26.72
CA PRO A 67 -18.54 -48.78 -27.95
C PRO A 67 -18.48 -50.29 -28.13
N GLU A 68 -18.40 -51.03 -27.02
CA GLU A 68 -18.13 -52.46 -27.04
C GLU A 68 -19.40 -53.32 -27.15
N SER A 69 -20.48 -52.86 -26.53
CA SER A 69 -21.70 -53.68 -26.39
C SER A 69 -22.93 -53.03 -27.02
N LEU A 70 -22.82 -51.82 -27.54
CA LEU A 70 -23.93 -51.01 -28.09
C LEU A 70 -25.12 -50.85 -27.11
N GLN A 71 -24.86 -51.05 -25.81
CA GLN A 71 -25.89 -50.88 -24.79
C GLN A 71 -26.12 -49.41 -24.52
N PRO A 72 -27.39 -48.99 -24.37
CA PRO A 72 -27.72 -47.63 -23.99
C PRO A 72 -27.01 -47.23 -22.68
N THR A 73 -26.44 -46.04 -22.67
CA THR A 73 -25.84 -45.48 -21.47
C THR A 73 -26.83 -44.57 -20.76
N ASN A 74 -26.39 -44.03 -19.62
CA ASN A 74 -27.14 -43.03 -18.86
C ASN A 74 -26.84 -41.58 -19.30
N VAL A 75 -26.34 -41.41 -20.53
CA VAL A 75 -25.93 -40.11 -21.09
C VAL A 75 -26.77 -39.78 -22.29
N THR A 76 -27.43 -38.65 -22.28
CA THR A 76 -28.22 -38.12 -23.40
C THR A 76 -27.64 -36.80 -23.87
N LEU A 77 -27.42 -36.63 -25.16
CA LEU A 77 -27.16 -35.36 -25.82
C LEU A 77 -28.48 -34.89 -26.46
N PRO A 78 -29.06 -33.78 -25.95
CA PRO A 78 -30.24 -33.17 -26.58
C PRO A 78 -29.93 -32.59 -27.95
N ALA A 79 -30.95 -32.44 -28.80
CA ALA A 79 -30.86 -31.75 -30.08
C ALA A 79 -30.25 -30.34 -29.89
N SER A 80 -29.28 -30.00 -30.72
CA SER A 80 -28.48 -28.77 -30.53
C SER A 80 -27.92 -28.28 -31.85
N ASP A 81 -27.97 -26.95 -32.03
CA ASP A 81 -27.31 -26.24 -33.15
C ASP A 81 -25.81 -26.09 -32.97
N ARG A 82 -25.26 -26.55 -31.83
CA ARG A 82 -23.81 -26.52 -31.55
C ARG A 82 -23.09 -27.58 -32.35
N THR A 83 -21.88 -27.23 -32.77
CA THR A 83 -21.01 -28.18 -33.48
C THR A 83 -20.18 -28.96 -32.49
N TYR A 84 -20.32 -30.26 -32.49
CA TYR A 84 -19.58 -31.23 -31.70
C TYR A 84 -18.44 -31.84 -32.51
N SER A 85 -17.38 -32.22 -31.85
CA SER A 85 -16.31 -33.01 -32.45
C SER A 85 -16.74 -34.48 -32.43
N VAL A 86 -16.76 -35.11 -33.58
CA VAL A 86 -17.10 -36.54 -33.77
C VAL A 86 -15.94 -37.24 -34.48
N GLU A 87 -15.73 -38.50 -34.20
CA GLU A 87 -14.73 -39.34 -34.84
C GLU A 87 -15.42 -40.55 -35.47
N HIS A 88 -14.96 -41.01 -36.63
CA HIS A 88 -15.48 -42.22 -37.25
C HIS A 88 -15.31 -43.42 -36.30
N SER A 89 -16.35 -44.17 -36.08
CA SER A 89 -16.28 -45.38 -35.25
C SER A 89 -15.97 -46.62 -36.12
N LYS A 90 -15.63 -47.72 -35.50
CA LYS A 90 -15.45 -49.00 -36.20
C LYS A 90 -16.79 -49.60 -36.74
N ASN A 91 -17.91 -49.05 -36.34
CA ASN A 91 -19.23 -49.41 -36.80
C ASN A 91 -19.80 -48.24 -37.60
N GLU A 92 -20.09 -48.48 -38.88
CA GLU A 92 -20.54 -47.45 -39.84
C GLU A 92 -21.82 -46.73 -39.45
N ASN A 93 -22.64 -47.32 -38.59
CA ASN A 93 -23.87 -46.74 -38.08
C ASN A 93 -23.65 -45.79 -36.88
N TYR A 94 -22.40 -45.58 -36.45
CA TYR A 94 -22.09 -44.79 -35.26
C TYR A 94 -20.88 -43.91 -35.46
N TYR A 95 -20.90 -42.79 -34.78
CA TYR A 95 -19.74 -41.90 -34.56
C TYR A 95 -19.32 -41.90 -33.08
N ALA A 96 -18.03 -41.80 -32.83
CA ALA A 96 -17.47 -41.68 -31.49
C ALA A 96 -17.49 -40.25 -31.01
N VAL A 97 -17.84 -40.03 -29.76
CA VAL A 97 -17.78 -38.73 -29.05
C VAL A 97 -17.05 -38.88 -27.73
N GLN A 98 -16.22 -37.89 -27.40
CA GLN A 98 -15.40 -37.86 -26.18
C GLN A 98 -16.08 -37.00 -25.09
N ILE A 99 -16.52 -37.61 -24.00
CA ILE A 99 -17.18 -36.90 -22.89
C ILE A 99 -16.59 -37.34 -21.56
N GLY A 100 -16.09 -36.40 -20.76
CA GLY A 100 -15.56 -36.68 -19.44
C GLY A 100 -14.33 -37.60 -19.42
N GLY A 101 -13.68 -37.80 -20.57
CA GLY A 101 -12.57 -38.75 -20.75
C GLY A 101 -13.00 -40.17 -21.03
N TYR A 102 -14.26 -40.38 -21.36
CA TYR A 102 -14.84 -41.65 -21.86
C TYR A 102 -15.24 -41.47 -23.32
N THR A 103 -15.09 -42.57 -24.11
CA THR A 103 -15.61 -42.65 -25.46
C THR A 103 -17.03 -43.22 -25.43
N TYR A 104 -17.96 -42.56 -26.07
CA TYR A 104 -19.33 -42.99 -26.28
C TYR A 104 -19.60 -43.03 -27.78
N TRP A 105 -20.57 -43.80 -28.19
CA TRP A 105 -21.03 -43.81 -29.58
C TRP A 105 -22.42 -43.21 -29.70
N ILE A 106 -22.63 -42.47 -30.80
CA ILE A 106 -23.89 -41.84 -31.17
C ILE A 106 -24.29 -42.36 -32.57
N GLN A 107 -25.55 -42.64 -32.78
CA GLN A 107 -26.05 -43.10 -34.08
C GLN A 107 -25.86 -42.04 -35.15
N SER A 108 -25.38 -42.47 -36.33
CA SER A 108 -25.10 -41.56 -37.45
C SER A 108 -26.33 -40.80 -37.95
N GLU A 109 -27.51 -41.46 -37.92
CA GLU A 109 -28.80 -40.85 -38.30
C GLU A 109 -29.21 -39.66 -37.44
N ASN A 110 -28.69 -39.57 -36.22
CA ASN A 110 -28.96 -38.45 -35.28
C ASN A 110 -28.02 -37.25 -35.50
N LEU A 111 -27.09 -37.36 -36.42
CA LEU A 111 -26.09 -36.34 -36.69
C LEU A 111 -26.37 -35.61 -37.99
N MET A 112 -26.14 -34.29 -37.97
CA MET A 112 -26.10 -33.44 -39.15
C MET A 112 -24.69 -32.92 -39.32
N GLY A 113 -24.04 -33.21 -40.46
CA GLY A 113 -22.70 -32.75 -40.75
C GLY A 113 -22.57 -31.21 -40.64
N SER A 114 -21.44 -30.74 -40.19
CA SER A 114 -21.16 -29.31 -40.04
C SER A 114 -19.76 -28.98 -40.53
N ASN A 115 -19.63 -27.93 -41.31
CA ASN A 115 -18.35 -27.37 -41.73
C ASN A 115 -17.77 -26.42 -40.66
N ASP A 116 -18.58 -26.04 -39.65
CA ASP A 116 -18.14 -25.19 -38.56
C ASP A 116 -17.24 -25.99 -37.62
N GLN A 117 -16.14 -25.39 -37.20
CA GLN A 117 -15.28 -25.96 -36.17
C GLN A 117 -15.75 -25.57 -34.75
N PRO A 118 -15.74 -26.49 -33.77
CA PRO A 118 -16.02 -26.13 -32.38
C PRO A 118 -14.96 -25.21 -31.80
N GLU A 119 -15.33 -24.47 -30.77
CA GLU A 119 -14.38 -23.54 -30.06
C GLU A 119 -13.18 -24.34 -29.50
N VAL A 120 -11.96 -23.86 -29.76
CA VAL A 120 -10.76 -24.47 -29.18
C VAL A 120 -10.77 -24.31 -27.66
N LEU A 121 -10.94 -25.43 -26.95
CA LEU A 121 -11.02 -25.45 -25.50
C LEU A 121 -9.64 -25.61 -24.87
N THR A 122 -9.16 -24.59 -24.19
CA THR A 122 -7.89 -24.63 -23.44
C THR A 122 -8.09 -25.09 -22.01
N LYS A 123 -7.34 -26.12 -21.60
CA LYS A 123 -7.34 -26.62 -20.22
C LYS A 123 -6.53 -25.69 -19.33
N LYS A 124 -7.19 -25.04 -18.37
CA LYS A 124 -6.56 -24.14 -17.37
C LYS A 124 -6.42 -24.78 -15.99
N ARG A 125 -7.00 -25.95 -15.76
CA ARG A 125 -7.04 -26.61 -14.44
C ARG A 125 -6.61 -28.08 -14.53
N ASN A 126 -5.97 -28.57 -13.48
CA ASN A 126 -5.68 -30.01 -13.31
C ASN A 126 -6.59 -30.60 -12.22
N LEU A 127 -7.90 -30.50 -12.42
CA LEU A 127 -8.93 -30.93 -11.48
C LEU A 127 -9.85 -31.91 -12.16
N LYS A 128 -10.23 -32.98 -11.44
CA LYS A 128 -11.32 -33.87 -11.81
C LYS A 128 -12.48 -33.70 -10.81
N ILE A 129 -13.70 -33.74 -11.30
CA ILE A 129 -14.92 -33.69 -10.50
C ILE A 129 -15.77 -34.90 -10.78
N LYS A 130 -16.56 -35.37 -9.79
CA LYS A 130 -17.56 -36.41 -9.95
C LYS A 130 -18.94 -35.79 -9.70
N THR A 131 -19.82 -35.87 -10.68
CA THR A 131 -21.19 -35.36 -10.55
C THR A 131 -21.99 -36.16 -9.53
N LYS A 132 -23.12 -35.65 -9.10
CA LYS A 132 -24.19 -36.43 -8.49
C LYS A 132 -24.92 -37.22 -9.58
N SER A 133 -25.78 -38.16 -9.19
CA SER A 133 -26.77 -38.74 -10.10
C SER A 133 -27.76 -37.66 -10.54
N ASN A 134 -28.35 -37.82 -11.75
CA ASN A 134 -29.31 -36.89 -12.33
C ASN A 134 -28.77 -35.46 -12.46
N PHE A 135 -27.69 -35.28 -13.21
CA PHE A 135 -27.06 -34.00 -13.47
C PHE A 135 -27.36 -33.50 -14.88
N LYS A 136 -27.20 -32.16 -15.06
CA LYS A 136 -27.34 -31.47 -16.35
C LYS A 136 -26.12 -30.60 -16.59
N ILE A 137 -25.65 -30.55 -17.83
CA ILE A 137 -24.61 -29.61 -18.29
C ILE A 137 -25.29 -28.58 -19.18
N TYR A 138 -25.01 -27.32 -18.94
CA TYR A 138 -25.64 -26.19 -19.61
C TYR A 138 -24.70 -25.52 -20.60
N GLU A 139 -25.28 -24.86 -21.62
CA GLU A 139 -24.55 -24.13 -22.64
C GLU A 139 -23.89 -22.84 -22.12
N SER A 140 -24.48 -22.22 -21.11
CA SER A 140 -23.96 -20.98 -20.51
C SER A 140 -23.97 -21.04 -18.97
N LYS A 141 -23.50 -20.00 -18.34
CA LYS A 141 -23.50 -19.82 -16.87
C LYS A 141 -24.90 -19.49 -16.33
N ASP A 142 -25.90 -20.09 -16.89
CA ASP A 142 -27.31 -19.97 -16.52
C ASP A 142 -27.97 -21.32 -16.58
N ASN A 143 -28.57 -21.77 -15.47
CA ASN A 143 -29.30 -23.04 -15.40
C ASN A 143 -30.65 -23.01 -16.12
N HIS A 144 -31.05 -21.89 -16.73
CA HIS A 144 -32.16 -21.75 -17.64
C HIS A 144 -31.73 -21.80 -19.12
N SER A 145 -30.42 -21.83 -19.40
CA SER A 145 -29.93 -21.95 -20.78
C SER A 145 -30.14 -23.34 -21.32
N LYS A 146 -29.94 -23.53 -22.65
CA LYS A 146 -30.03 -24.82 -23.30
C LYS A 146 -29.17 -25.87 -22.57
N ILE A 147 -29.67 -27.09 -22.49
CA ILE A 147 -28.97 -28.24 -21.90
C ILE A 147 -28.15 -28.90 -23.01
N LEU A 148 -26.85 -29.05 -22.77
CA LEU A 148 -25.93 -29.75 -23.68
C LEU A 148 -25.86 -31.25 -23.40
N MET A 149 -26.10 -31.66 -22.15
CA MET A 149 -26.01 -33.06 -21.75
C MET A 149 -26.84 -33.31 -20.50
N ILE A 150 -27.48 -34.47 -20.46
CA ILE A 150 -28.17 -35.03 -19.29
C ILE A 150 -27.48 -36.34 -18.92
N GLY A 151 -27.17 -36.52 -17.64
CA GLY A 151 -26.66 -37.80 -17.12
C GLY A 151 -27.44 -38.24 -15.90
N THR A 152 -27.84 -39.52 -15.86
CA THR A 152 -28.60 -40.10 -14.74
C THR A 152 -27.70 -40.75 -13.69
N ASN A 153 -26.44 -41.06 -14.01
CA ASN A 153 -25.45 -41.61 -13.10
C ASN A 153 -24.27 -40.69 -12.89
N ALA A 154 -23.64 -40.80 -11.72
CA ALA A 154 -22.49 -39.98 -11.35
C ALA A 154 -21.29 -40.18 -12.30
N THR A 155 -20.96 -39.19 -13.07
CA THR A 155 -19.90 -39.18 -14.10
C THR A 155 -18.70 -38.32 -13.68
N THR A 156 -17.49 -38.75 -14.06
CA THR A 156 -16.26 -37.99 -13.77
C THR A 156 -15.88 -37.12 -14.96
N PHE A 157 -15.64 -35.83 -14.72
CA PHE A 157 -15.18 -34.88 -15.73
C PHE A 157 -13.80 -34.29 -15.39
N LYS A 158 -12.99 -34.06 -16.43
CA LYS A 158 -11.80 -33.17 -16.35
C LYS A 158 -12.29 -31.74 -16.44
N VAL A 159 -11.94 -30.92 -15.46
CA VAL A 159 -12.30 -29.49 -15.42
C VAL A 159 -11.35 -28.70 -16.33
N LEU A 160 -11.91 -27.95 -17.27
CA LEU A 160 -11.17 -27.04 -18.11
C LEU A 160 -10.87 -25.72 -17.36
N ASP A 161 -11.90 -25.15 -16.75
CA ASP A 161 -11.83 -23.89 -15.99
C ASP A 161 -12.93 -23.85 -14.91
N ILE A 162 -12.93 -22.78 -14.11
CA ILE A 162 -13.94 -22.49 -13.10
C ILE A 162 -14.53 -21.12 -13.39
N ALA A 163 -15.85 -21.08 -13.49
CA ALA A 163 -16.64 -19.85 -13.55
C ALA A 163 -17.42 -19.67 -12.25
N PRO A 164 -17.91 -18.49 -11.92
CA PRO A 164 -18.74 -18.30 -10.74
C PRO A 164 -19.92 -19.28 -10.69
N ASN A 165 -19.97 -20.13 -9.67
CA ASN A 165 -20.96 -21.19 -9.42
C ASN A 165 -20.92 -22.40 -10.38
N TYR A 166 -19.99 -22.46 -11.34
CA TYR A 166 -19.94 -23.52 -12.35
C TYR A 166 -18.54 -24.08 -12.56
N TYR A 167 -18.45 -25.39 -12.77
CA TYR A 167 -17.30 -26.02 -13.43
C TYR A 167 -17.46 -25.95 -14.94
N VAL A 168 -16.38 -25.63 -15.62
CA VAL A 168 -16.34 -25.65 -17.09
C VAL A 168 -15.71 -26.94 -17.54
N VAL A 169 -16.41 -27.67 -18.38
CA VAL A 169 -16.00 -28.99 -18.91
C VAL A 169 -16.15 -29.03 -20.43
N SER A 170 -15.62 -30.09 -21.07
CA SER A 170 -15.88 -30.39 -22.47
C SER A 170 -16.95 -31.48 -22.60
N VAL A 171 -17.91 -31.23 -23.46
CA VAL A 171 -18.89 -32.19 -23.92
C VAL A 171 -18.68 -32.37 -25.43
N ALA A 172 -17.94 -33.39 -25.83
CA ALA A 172 -17.61 -33.68 -27.24
C ALA A 172 -17.08 -32.41 -28.00
N GLY A 173 -16.12 -31.70 -27.39
CA GLY A 173 -15.54 -30.46 -27.96
C GLY A 173 -16.32 -29.20 -27.64
N VAL A 174 -17.57 -29.25 -27.22
CA VAL A 174 -18.39 -28.09 -26.84
C VAL A 174 -18.14 -27.72 -25.37
N LYS A 175 -18.02 -26.41 -25.11
CA LYS A 175 -17.88 -25.88 -23.75
C LYS A 175 -19.19 -26.00 -23.00
N GLY A 176 -19.18 -26.74 -21.89
CA GLY A 176 -20.33 -26.95 -21.02
C GLY A 176 -20.11 -26.44 -19.59
N TYR A 177 -21.20 -26.15 -18.89
CA TYR A 177 -21.21 -25.60 -17.52
C TYR A 177 -21.97 -26.50 -16.58
N ILE A 178 -21.30 -27.06 -15.55
CA ILE A 178 -21.91 -27.89 -14.49
C ILE A 178 -22.03 -27.03 -13.22
N PRO A 179 -23.27 -26.83 -12.69
CA PRO A 179 -23.44 -26.12 -11.42
C PRO A 179 -22.77 -26.88 -10.27
N PHE A 180 -22.16 -26.14 -9.30
CA PHE A 180 -21.50 -26.75 -8.14
C PHE A 180 -22.41 -27.66 -7.31
N ASN A 181 -23.71 -27.35 -7.23
CA ASN A 181 -24.69 -28.15 -6.48
C ASN A 181 -24.95 -29.54 -7.10
N GLN A 182 -24.54 -29.76 -8.35
CA GLN A 182 -24.63 -31.03 -9.05
C GLN A 182 -23.36 -31.89 -8.94
N VAL A 183 -22.37 -31.46 -8.17
CA VAL A 183 -21.09 -32.16 -8.00
C VAL A 183 -20.92 -32.61 -6.55
N ASN A 184 -20.34 -33.78 -6.36
CA ASN A 184 -19.93 -34.29 -5.05
C ASN A 184 -18.59 -33.66 -4.67
N ILE A 185 -18.60 -32.69 -3.73
CA ILE A 185 -17.42 -31.98 -3.30
C ILE A 185 -16.96 -32.49 -1.93
N THR A 186 -15.76 -33.07 -1.88
CA THR A 186 -15.13 -33.54 -0.64
C THR A 186 -14.00 -32.60 -0.26
N TYR A 187 -13.94 -32.17 1.01
CA TYR A 187 -12.91 -31.29 1.54
C TYR A 187 -12.03 -32.06 2.52
N LYS A 188 -10.73 -32.11 2.24
CA LYS A 188 -9.73 -32.73 3.11
C LYS A 188 -9.23 -31.73 4.16
N LYS A 189 -8.95 -32.19 5.38
CA LYS A 189 -8.30 -31.39 6.43
C LYS A 189 -6.92 -30.92 5.93
N ASN A 190 -6.53 -29.68 6.28
CA ASN A 190 -5.28 -29.04 5.87
C ASN A 190 -5.07 -28.90 4.35
N SER A 191 -6.13 -29.04 3.55
CA SER A 191 -6.10 -28.80 2.09
C SER A 191 -6.37 -27.32 1.76
N TYR A 192 -6.38 -27.02 0.47
CA TYR A 192 -6.71 -25.69 -0.03
C TYR A 192 -8.10 -25.65 -0.64
N VAL A 193 -8.75 -24.50 -0.48
CA VAL A 193 -10.01 -24.19 -1.15
C VAL A 193 -9.89 -22.86 -1.88
N GLU A 194 -10.58 -22.78 -3.01
CA GLU A 194 -10.69 -21.56 -3.81
C GLU A 194 -12.12 -21.02 -3.73
N VAL A 195 -12.25 -19.70 -3.62
CA VAL A 195 -13.56 -19.03 -3.73
C VAL A 195 -13.99 -19.05 -5.19
N ALA A 196 -15.07 -19.75 -5.47
CA ALA A 196 -15.56 -20.00 -6.82
C ALA A 196 -16.84 -19.22 -7.17
N THR A 197 -17.43 -18.52 -6.20
CA THR A 197 -18.49 -17.52 -6.38
C THR A 197 -17.87 -16.13 -6.56
N ASN A 198 -18.68 -15.09 -6.84
CA ASN A 198 -18.19 -13.71 -6.93
C ASN A 198 -17.46 -13.27 -5.65
N SER A 199 -17.97 -13.67 -4.49
CA SER A 199 -17.31 -13.47 -3.19
C SER A 199 -17.96 -14.33 -2.11
N VAL A 200 -17.21 -14.59 -1.04
CA VAL A 200 -17.75 -15.22 0.18
C VAL A 200 -17.54 -14.29 1.38
N LYS A 201 -18.46 -14.29 2.35
CA LYS A 201 -18.31 -13.55 3.59
C LYS A 201 -17.17 -14.16 4.42
N LEU A 202 -16.35 -13.28 5.01
CA LEU A 202 -15.29 -13.64 5.94
C LEU A 202 -15.77 -13.33 7.37
N TYR A 203 -15.71 -14.32 8.25
CA TYR A 203 -16.11 -14.19 9.64
C TYR A 203 -14.94 -14.39 10.60
N LYS A 204 -15.06 -13.77 11.78
CA LYS A 204 -14.21 -14.01 12.94
C LYS A 204 -15.10 -14.33 14.15
N ALA A 205 -14.66 -15.25 15.00
CA ALA A 205 -15.33 -15.49 16.26
C ALA A 205 -15.04 -14.35 17.23
N VAL A 206 -16.11 -13.72 17.75
CA VAL A 206 -16.03 -12.67 18.77
C VAL A 206 -17.01 -13.02 19.88
N LYS A 207 -16.51 -13.30 21.08
CA LYS A 207 -17.35 -13.70 22.24
C LYS A 207 -18.33 -14.83 21.89
N GLY A 208 -17.85 -15.91 21.24
CA GLY A 208 -18.63 -17.07 20.86
C GLY A 208 -19.60 -16.89 19.67
N LYS A 209 -19.73 -15.69 19.11
CA LYS A 209 -20.55 -15.40 17.92
C LYS A 209 -19.69 -15.12 16.70
N TYR A 210 -20.20 -15.50 15.52
CA TYR A 210 -19.53 -15.23 14.24
C TYR A 210 -19.89 -13.82 13.74
N LYS A 211 -18.91 -12.92 13.70
CA LYS A 211 -19.08 -11.58 13.18
C LYS A 211 -18.46 -11.48 11.78
N ALA A 212 -19.23 -10.99 10.81
CA ALA A 212 -18.68 -10.69 9.48
C ALA A 212 -17.69 -9.53 9.57
N ILE A 213 -16.48 -9.75 9.08
CA ILE A 213 -15.38 -8.78 9.11
C ILE A 213 -14.96 -8.29 7.73
N GLY A 214 -15.51 -8.89 6.66
CA GLY A 214 -15.21 -8.58 5.28
C GLY A 214 -15.68 -9.65 4.32
N THR A 215 -15.03 -9.70 3.16
CA THR A 215 -15.26 -10.71 2.11
C THR A 215 -13.93 -11.16 1.51
N LEU A 216 -13.92 -12.37 0.94
CA LEU A 216 -12.92 -12.84 -0.02
C LEU A 216 -13.56 -12.87 -1.42
N MET A 217 -12.80 -12.46 -2.43
CA MET A 217 -13.28 -12.42 -3.83
C MET A 217 -13.04 -13.74 -4.54
N ASN A 218 -13.71 -13.91 -5.69
CA ASN A 218 -13.48 -15.01 -6.62
C ASN A 218 -11.99 -15.22 -6.88
N GLY A 219 -11.57 -16.48 -6.95
CA GLY A 219 -10.18 -16.89 -7.16
C GLY A 219 -9.28 -16.79 -5.93
N ALA A 220 -9.77 -16.30 -4.78
CA ALA A 220 -8.99 -16.32 -3.53
C ALA A 220 -8.79 -17.77 -3.07
N VAL A 221 -7.53 -18.17 -2.87
CA VAL A 221 -7.16 -19.51 -2.39
C VAL A 221 -6.70 -19.42 -0.94
N VAL A 222 -7.29 -20.23 -0.08
CA VAL A 222 -6.95 -20.28 1.36
C VAL A 222 -6.75 -21.73 1.82
N LYS A 223 -5.84 -21.91 2.79
CA LYS A 223 -5.63 -23.19 3.45
C LYS A 223 -6.68 -23.37 4.56
N ILE A 224 -7.42 -24.46 4.54
CA ILE A 224 -8.40 -24.79 5.57
C ILE A 224 -7.80 -25.72 6.63
N ALA A 225 -8.01 -25.40 7.90
CA ALA A 225 -7.61 -26.26 9.02
C ALA A 225 -8.63 -27.40 9.22
N LYS A 226 -9.91 -27.08 9.14
CA LYS A 226 -11.02 -28.03 9.26
C LYS A 226 -12.27 -27.52 8.53
N SER A 227 -13.22 -28.41 8.28
CA SER A 227 -14.54 -28.10 7.70
C SER A 227 -15.65 -28.68 8.57
N THR A 228 -16.74 -27.94 8.69
CA THR A 228 -18.02 -28.37 9.24
C THR A 228 -19.02 -28.56 8.10
N SER A 229 -20.28 -28.81 8.42
CA SER A 229 -21.35 -28.84 7.42
C SER A 229 -21.52 -27.50 6.68
N LYS A 230 -21.32 -26.36 7.37
CA LYS A 230 -21.62 -25.01 6.86
C LYS A 230 -20.38 -24.16 6.59
N TYR A 231 -19.26 -24.38 7.28
CA TYR A 231 -18.10 -23.47 7.26
C TYR A 231 -16.76 -24.20 7.16
N HIS A 232 -15.80 -23.55 6.51
CA HIS A 232 -14.39 -23.83 6.63
C HIS A 232 -13.76 -22.94 7.71
N THR A 233 -12.86 -23.51 8.50
CA THR A 233 -11.99 -22.75 9.43
C THR A 233 -10.62 -22.56 8.78
N ILE A 234 -10.14 -21.31 8.79
CA ILE A 234 -8.84 -20.89 8.28
C ILE A 234 -8.03 -20.41 9.48
N GLN A 235 -6.86 -21.01 9.71
CA GLN A 235 -5.96 -20.60 10.80
C GLN A 235 -4.82 -19.77 10.24
N ILE A 236 -4.59 -18.57 10.80
CA ILE A 236 -3.50 -17.68 10.44
C ILE A 236 -2.84 -17.20 11.74
N GLY A 237 -1.67 -17.74 12.05
CA GLY A 237 -1.05 -17.53 13.36
C GLY A 237 -1.99 -18.02 14.47
N HIS A 238 -2.26 -17.17 15.46
CA HIS A 238 -3.19 -17.46 16.56
C HIS A 238 -4.66 -17.11 16.25
N GLU A 239 -4.94 -16.57 15.07
CA GLU A 239 -6.27 -16.09 14.67
C GLU A 239 -7.01 -17.13 13.84
N ALA A 240 -8.28 -17.40 14.18
CA ALA A 240 -9.15 -18.27 13.43
C ALA A 240 -10.23 -17.47 12.69
N TYR A 241 -10.33 -17.72 11.41
CA TYR A 241 -11.33 -17.13 10.53
C TYR A 241 -12.23 -18.23 9.94
N MET A 242 -13.41 -17.84 9.49
CA MET A 242 -14.34 -18.77 8.84
C MET A 242 -14.90 -18.19 7.55
N ILE A 243 -15.08 -19.07 6.57
CA ILE A 243 -15.78 -18.77 5.33
C ILE A 243 -16.87 -19.83 5.11
N PRO A 244 -18.00 -19.48 4.46
CA PRO A 244 -19.00 -20.47 4.10
C PRO A 244 -18.39 -21.54 3.22
N LYS A 245 -18.81 -22.78 3.43
CA LYS A 245 -18.47 -23.91 2.56
C LYS A 245 -19.10 -23.74 1.17
N ASN A 246 -20.34 -23.24 1.16
CA ASN A 246 -21.01 -22.86 -0.09
C ASN A 246 -20.27 -21.70 -0.77
N GLY A 247 -19.98 -21.83 -2.05
CA GLY A 247 -19.21 -20.86 -2.83
C GLY A 247 -17.70 -21.09 -2.82
N THR A 248 -17.24 -22.22 -2.26
CA THR A 248 -15.83 -22.65 -2.33
C THR A 248 -15.72 -24.02 -2.96
N ILE A 249 -14.56 -24.30 -3.54
CA ILE A 249 -14.22 -25.61 -4.12
C ILE A 249 -12.83 -26.04 -3.66
N PRO A 250 -12.55 -27.34 -3.58
CA PRO A 250 -11.18 -27.82 -3.40
C PRO A 250 -10.29 -27.37 -4.56
N THR A 251 -9.03 -27.09 -4.28
CA THR A 251 -8.06 -26.74 -5.31
C THR A 251 -6.68 -27.32 -4.98
N GLU A 252 -5.93 -27.68 -6.02
CA GLU A 252 -4.53 -28.09 -5.92
C GLU A 252 -3.57 -26.88 -5.90
N LYS A 253 -4.09 -25.69 -6.20
CA LYS A 253 -3.30 -24.46 -6.09
C LYS A 253 -2.88 -24.25 -4.64
N SER A 254 -1.58 -24.14 -4.41
CA SER A 254 -1.09 -23.60 -3.14
C SER A 254 -1.64 -22.20 -2.95
N ALA A 255 -1.98 -21.85 -1.71
CA ALA A 255 -2.36 -20.48 -1.40
C ALA A 255 -1.22 -19.57 -1.86
N SER A 256 -1.43 -18.82 -2.93
CA SER A 256 -0.59 -17.70 -3.29
C SER A 256 -0.93 -16.51 -2.38
N LEU A 257 -0.89 -16.75 -1.07
CA LEU A 257 -0.90 -15.67 -0.11
C LEU A 257 0.41 -14.92 -0.35
N GLY A 258 0.31 -13.72 -0.88
CA GLY A 258 1.47 -12.87 -1.09
C GLY A 258 2.21 -12.72 0.24
N LYS A 259 3.54 -12.62 0.20
CA LYS A 259 4.35 -12.46 1.41
C LYS A 259 3.84 -11.26 2.22
N LEU A 260 3.58 -11.48 3.52
CA LEU A 260 3.23 -10.40 4.42
C LEU A 260 4.46 -9.50 4.65
N LEU A 261 4.31 -8.20 4.40
CA LEU A 261 5.37 -7.23 4.67
C LEU A 261 5.62 -7.16 6.19
N LYS A 262 6.88 -7.35 6.59
CA LYS A 262 7.29 -7.10 7.98
C LYS A 262 7.31 -5.60 8.22
N ALA A 263 6.48 -5.12 9.13
CA ALA A 263 6.40 -3.70 9.46
C ALA A 263 7.64 -3.24 10.22
N THR A 264 8.24 -2.12 9.79
CA THR A 264 9.27 -1.43 10.56
C THR A 264 8.63 -0.57 11.65
N TYR A 265 7.52 0.09 11.32
CA TYR A 265 6.77 0.97 12.23
C TYR A 265 5.27 0.64 12.13
N PRO A 266 4.80 -0.42 12.83
CA PRO A 266 3.40 -0.83 12.75
C PRO A 266 2.48 0.22 13.36
N VAL A 267 1.36 0.52 12.66
CA VAL A 267 0.32 1.43 13.15
C VAL A 267 -1.00 0.69 13.19
N SER A 268 -1.71 0.80 14.31
CA SER A 268 -3.07 0.26 14.45
C SER A 268 -4.09 1.23 13.84
N LEU A 269 -4.89 0.74 12.90
CA LEU A 269 -5.91 1.53 12.22
C LEU A 269 -7.28 0.91 12.38
N THR A 270 -8.31 1.75 12.53
CA THR A 270 -9.73 1.34 12.53
C THR A 270 -10.38 1.71 11.21
N VAL A 271 -11.07 0.78 10.59
CA VAL A 271 -11.81 0.99 9.33
C VAL A 271 -13.00 1.91 9.59
N SER A 272 -13.04 3.09 8.98
CA SER A 272 -14.11 4.08 9.14
C SER A 272 -15.31 3.81 8.23
N SER A 273 -15.09 3.20 7.07
CA SER A 273 -16.12 2.68 6.16
C SER A 273 -15.63 1.42 5.47
N THR A 274 -16.54 0.49 5.15
CA THR A 274 -16.19 -0.75 4.43
C THR A 274 -15.37 -0.44 3.19
N ASN A 275 -14.21 -1.08 3.08
CA ASN A 275 -13.20 -0.73 2.08
C ASN A 275 -12.69 -1.96 1.33
N SER A 276 -12.38 -1.78 0.05
CA SER A 276 -11.78 -2.81 -0.80
C SER A 276 -10.30 -3.01 -0.50
N VAL A 277 -9.88 -4.26 -0.57
CA VAL A 277 -8.47 -4.68 -0.44
C VAL A 277 -8.00 -5.21 -1.78
N TYR A 278 -6.81 -4.80 -2.19
CA TYR A 278 -6.21 -5.15 -3.48
C TYR A 278 -4.91 -5.94 -3.30
N SER A 279 -4.57 -6.74 -4.28
CA SER A 279 -3.26 -7.40 -4.40
C SER A 279 -2.17 -6.39 -4.82
N SER A 280 -0.91 -6.81 -4.80
CA SER A 280 0.22 -6.02 -5.33
C SER A 280 0.10 -5.70 -6.83
N LYS A 281 -0.67 -6.52 -7.57
CA LYS A 281 -0.97 -6.36 -9.00
C LYS A 281 -2.22 -5.50 -9.26
N GLY A 282 -2.91 -5.03 -8.22
CA GLY A 282 -4.10 -4.18 -8.35
C GLY A 282 -5.43 -4.92 -8.44
N SER A 283 -5.45 -6.25 -8.45
CA SER A 283 -6.71 -7.03 -8.44
C SER A 283 -7.36 -6.96 -7.06
N LYS A 284 -8.69 -6.78 -7.01
CA LYS A 284 -9.45 -6.81 -5.77
C LYS A 284 -9.46 -8.23 -5.20
N ILE A 285 -8.98 -8.39 -3.96
CA ILE A 285 -8.88 -9.68 -3.27
C ILE A 285 -9.91 -9.85 -2.15
N GLY A 286 -10.54 -8.76 -1.73
CA GLY A 286 -11.56 -8.80 -0.70
C GLY A 286 -12.04 -7.42 -0.27
N THR A 287 -12.75 -7.39 0.86
CA THR A 287 -13.15 -6.17 1.57
C THR A 287 -12.91 -6.31 3.06
N ILE A 288 -12.81 -5.19 3.77
CA ILE A 288 -12.81 -5.12 5.23
C ILE A 288 -13.98 -4.26 5.67
N SER A 289 -14.75 -4.75 6.63
CA SER A 289 -15.94 -4.08 7.14
C SER A 289 -15.59 -2.91 8.07
N LYS A 290 -16.46 -1.90 8.12
CA LYS A 290 -16.40 -0.78 9.09
C LYS A 290 -16.21 -1.30 10.52
N GLY A 291 -15.40 -0.61 11.31
CA GLY A 291 -15.13 -0.90 12.72
C GLY A 291 -14.08 -2.00 12.96
N GLN A 292 -13.56 -2.66 11.91
CA GLN A 292 -12.46 -3.59 12.07
C GLN A 292 -11.15 -2.86 12.36
N VAL A 293 -10.31 -3.48 13.21
CA VAL A 293 -8.96 -2.98 13.49
C VAL A 293 -7.97 -3.78 12.65
N VAL A 294 -7.08 -3.08 11.97
CA VAL A 294 -6.03 -3.66 11.12
C VAL A 294 -4.67 -3.08 11.47
N SER A 295 -3.62 -3.85 11.24
CA SER A 295 -2.24 -3.37 11.38
C SER A 295 -1.71 -2.87 10.05
N LEU A 296 -1.40 -1.58 9.96
CA LEU A 296 -0.66 -1.00 8.84
C LEU A 296 0.79 -1.46 8.92
N LYS A 297 1.29 -2.06 7.85
CA LYS A 297 2.64 -2.62 7.74
C LYS A 297 3.60 -1.71 6.98
N GLY A 298 3.09 -0.82 6.14
CA GLY A 298 3.89 0.09 5.33
C GLY A 298 3.07 0.91 4.35
N LEU A 299 3.77 1.66 3.51
CA LEU A 299 3.20 2.46 2.43
C LEU A 299 3.82 2.05 1.09
N LYS A 300 3.02 2.06 0.01
CA LYS A 300 3.48 1.95 -1.38
C LYS A 300 2.76 3.00 -2.23
N GLY A 301 3.49 4.05 -2.62
CA GLY A 301 2.88 5.22 -3.24
C GLY A 301 1.80 5.83 -2.33
N ASN A 302 0.58 5.96 -2.84
CA ASN A 302 -0.61 6.47 -2.13
C ASN A 302 -1.47 5.38 -1.48
N LYS A 303 -0.96 4.15 -1.34
CA LYS A 303 -1.69 3.03 -0.72
C LYS A 303 -1.01 2.60 0.58
N GLY A 304 -1.82 2.29 1.58
CA GLY A 304 -1.38 1.58 2.79
C GLY A 304 -1.29 0.08 2.53
N ILE A 305 -0.31 -0.57 3.15
CA ILE A 305 -0.15 -2.03 3.15
C ILE A 305 -0.58 -2.54 4.51
N ILE A 306 -1.61 -3.37 4.55
CA ILE A 306 -2.15 -3.96 5.78
C ILE A 306 -1.95 -5.48 5.80
N ASP A 307 -2.08 -6.07 6.98
CA ASP A 307 -2.25 -7.51 7.11
C ASP A 307 -3.69 -7.89 6.73
N PHE A 308 -3.86 -8.58 5.62
CA PHE A 308 -5.12 -9.13 5.18
C PHE A 308 -5.01 -10.65 5.04
N MET A 309 -5.49 -11.38 6.04
CA MET A 309 -5.45 -12.85 6.05
C MET A 309 -4.04 -13.43 5.91
N GLY A 310 -3.04 -12.83 6.59
CA GLY A 310 -1.64 -13.28 6.53
C GLY A 310 -0.87 -12.87 5.28
N GLN A 311 -1.47 -12.04 4.42
CA GLN A 311 -0.83 -11.49 3.23
C GLN A 311 -0.88 -9.96 3.21
N SER A 312 -0.03 -9.33 2.38
CA SER A 312 -0.07 -7.89 2.17
C SER A 312 -1.28 -7.50 1.33
N GLY A 313 -2.23 -6.79 1.95
CA GLY A 313 -3.37 -6.17 1.28
C GLY A 313 -3.13 -4.67 1.07
N TYR A 314 -3.42 -4.16 -0.11
CA TYR A 314 -3.25 -2.75 -0.49
C TYR A 314 -4.58 -2.02 -0.39
N VAL A 315 -4.61 -0.92 0.39
CA VAL A 315 -5.83 -0.18 0.71
C VAL A 315 -5.65 1.32 0.55
N ASN A 316 -6.78 2.04 0.39
CA ASN A 316 -6.79 3.50 0.44
C ASN A 316 -7.01 3.96 1.88
N LEU A 317 -6.03 4.63 2.47
CA LEU A 317 -6.02 5.01 3.88
C LEU A 317 -7.06 6.05 4.26
N LYS A 318 -7.66 6.81 3.32
CA LYS A 318 -8.75 7.77 3.63
C LYS A 318 -9.98 7.14 4.28
N TYR A 319 -10.12 5.81 4.19
CA TYR A 319 -11.20 5.03 4.81
C TYR A 319 -10.81 4.47 6.18
N TYR A 320 -9.74 4.98 6.78
CA TYR A 320 -9.24 4.53 8.08
C TYR A 320 -9.03 5.70 9.03
N ASN A 321 -9.06 5.39 10.32
CA ASN A 321 -8.68 6.29 11.39
C ASN A 321 -7.58 5.64 12.22
N HIS A 322 -6.68 6.43 12.78
CA HIS A 322 -5.81 6.00 13.87
C HIS A 322 -6.37 6.47 15.22
N SER A 323 -5.89 5.89 16.30
CA SER A 323 -6.23 6.31 17.67
C SER A 323 -5.03 6.93 18.38
N ASN A 324 -3.88 6.30 18.23
CA ASN A 324 -2.60 6.72 18.77
C ASN A 324 -1.50 6.09 17.91
N MET A 325 -0.79 6.91 17.16
CA MET A 325 0.26 6.47 16.24
C MET A 325 1.65 6.67 16.84
N VAL A 326 1.80 7.72 17.62
CA VAL A 326 3.04 8.14 18.23
C VAL A 326 3.20 7.51 19.61
N ASN A 327 4.39 7.00 19.93
CA ASN A 327 4.77 6.71 21.32
C ASN A 327 5.70 7.83 21.80
N PRO A 328 5.15 8.85 22.45
CA PRO A 328 5.90 10.06 22.76
C PRO A 328 6.89 9.91 23.91
N THR A 329 6.82 8.80 24.68
CA THR A 329 7.74 8.49 25.77
C THR A 329 9.04 7.85 25.30
N LYS A 330 9.21 7.70 23.97
CA LYS A 330 10.41 7.18 23.32
C LYS A 330 10.92 8.14 22.26
N ASN A 331 12.20 8.03 21.91
CA ASN A 331 12.76 8.83 20.83
C ASN A 331 12.03 8.58 19.50
N ILE A 332 11.53 9.63 18.88
CA ILE A 332 11.03 9.59 17.51
C ILE A 332 12.25 9.73 16.60
N THR A 333 12.56 8.65 15.88
CA THR A 333 13.68 8.64 14.93
C THR A 333 13.28 9.32 13.61
N TYR A 334 14.28 9.67 12.79
CA TYR A 334 14.02 10.20 11.45
C TYR A 334 13.10 9.27 10.60
N GLY A 335 13.32 7.95 10.67
CA GLY A 335 12.47 6.99 9.94
C GLY A 335 11.02 7.00 10.42
N MET A 336 10.78 7.07 11.74
CA MET A 336 9.43 7.19 12.33
C MET A 336 8.76 8.51 11.93
N TYR A 337 9.46 9.63 12.08
CA TYR A 337 8.99 10.95 11.70
C TYR A 337 8.52 10.98 10.23
N ASN A 338 9.38 10.57 9.30
CA ASN A 338 9.08 10.53 7.88
C ASN A 338 7.86 9.63 7.58
N TYR A 339 7.84 8.43 8.17
CA TYR A 339 6.77 7.47 7.95
C TYR A 339 5.43 7.98 8.49
N TYR A 340 5.39 8.47 9.73
CA TYR A 340 4.14 8.90 10.37
C TYR A 340 3.52 10.13 9.70
N LEU A 341 4.32 11.12 9.29
CA LEU A 341 3.78 12.26 8.55
C LEU A 341 3.10 11.84 7.24
N ARG A 342 3.71 10.90 6.51
CA ARG A 342 3.14 10.38 5.26
C ARG A 342 1.88 9.53 5.50
N VAL A 343 1.83 8.79 6.59
CA VAL A 343 0.63 8.04 7.01
C VAL A 343 -0.50 9.00 7.33
N VAL A 344 -0.26 10.05 8.14
CA VAL A 344 -1.27 11.06 8.48
C VAL A 344 -1.82 11.75 7.24
N ALA A 345 -0.95 12.15 6.31
CA ALA A 345 -1.37 12.80 5.08
C ALA A 345 -2.28 11.89 4.21
N GLN A 346 -2.06 10.58 4.22
CA GLN A 346 -2.90 9.62 3.49
C GLN A 346 -4.18 9.24 4.24
N LEU A 347 -4.18 9.31 5.57
CA LEU A 347 -5.39 9.08 6.38
C LEU A 347 -6.38 10.23 6.24
N TYR A 348 -5.88 11.47 6.14
CA TYR A 348 -6.69 12.69 6.24
C TYR A 348 -6.44 13.68 5.09
N PRO A 349 -6.49 13.24 3.82
CA PRO A 349 -6.13 14.08 2.68
C PRO A 349 -7.03 15.31 2.51
N GLU A 350 -8.24 15.30 3.10
CA GLU A 350 -9.20 16.39 3.00
C GLU A 350 -8.89 17.62 3.89
N PHE A 351 -8.02 17.46 4.89
CA PHE A 351 -7.61 18.58 5.76
C PHE A 351 -6.13 18.55 6.15
N THR A 352 -5.35 17.68 5.52
CA THR A 352 -3.89 17.67 5.68
C THR A 352 -3.19 17.78 4.32
N ARG A 353 -2.01 18.38 4.32
CA ARG A 353 -1.13 18.46 3.17
C ARG A 353 0.33 18.28 3.62
N ILE A 354 1.03 17.32 3.04
CA ILE A 354 2.47 17.13 3.26
C ILE A 354 3.27 17.78 2.14
N GLU A 355 4.34 18.49 2.51
CA GLU A 355 5.27 19.12 1.58
C GLU A 355 6.71 18.76 1.97
N LYS A 356 7.52 18.34 0.98
CA LYS A 356 8.97 18.26 1.14
C LYS A 356 9.53 19.67 0.96
N ILE A 357 9.91 20.32 2.05
CA ILE A 357 10.40 21.70 2.03
C ILE A 357 11.89 21.81 1.66
N GLY A 358 12.63 20.69 1.76
CA GLY A 358 14.03 20.61 1.40
C GLY A 358 14.71 19.35 1.94
N HIS A 359 15.99 19.45 2.21
CA HIS A 359 16.82 18.35 2.70
C HIS A 359 17.96 18.82 3.61
N SER A 360 18.50 17.92 4.41
CA SER A 360 19.70 18.12 5.23
C SER A 360 20.98 17.94 4.41
N VAL A 361 22.12 18.21 5.03
CA VAL A 361 23.47 18.01 4.46
C VAL A 361 23.66 16.61 3.87
N GLN A 362 23.10 15.58 4.53
CA GLN A 362 23.21 14.18 4.08
C GLN A 362 21.99 13.71 3.26
N GLY A 363 21.23 14.65 2.69
CA GLY A 363 20.12 14.35 1.79
C GLY A 363 18.84 13.84 2.48
N ARG A 364 18.77 13.85 3.82
CA ARG A 364 17.52 13.49 4.52
C ARG A 364 16.46 14.55 4.28
N SER A 365 15.31 14.12 3.75
CA SER A 365 14.18 15.02 3.45
C SER A 365 13.64 15.69 4.71
N ILE A 366 13.36 16.98 4.62
CA ILE A 366 12.65 17.77 5.63
C ILE A 366 11.22 17.97 5.13
N TYR A 367 10.25 17.58 5.93
CA TYR A 367 8.83 17.68 5.59
C TYR A 367 8.11 18.68 6.49
N ALA A 368 7.20 19.42 5.87
CA ALA A 368 6.16 20.17 6.56
C ALA A 368 4.82 19.46 6.38
N LEU A 369 4.00 19.40 7.44
CA LEU A 369 2.64 18.90 7.40
C LEU A 369 1.68 20.01 7.80
N ARG A 370 0.78 20.40 6.88
CA ARG A 370 -0.35 21.28 7.18
C ARG A 370 -1.48 20.47 7.81
N VAL A 371 -2.06 21.00 8.89
CA VAL A 371 -3.30 20.47 9.48
C VAL A 371 -4.33 21.59 9.53
N GLY A 372 -5.51 21.34 8.96
CA GLY A 372 -6.60 22.31 8.84
C GLY A 372 -6.74 22.90 7.44
N ASN A 373 -7.89 23.55 7.19
CA ASN A 373 -8.25 24.19 5.92
C ASN A 373 -8.35 25.72 6.00
N GLY A 374 -7.91 26.30 7.13
CA GLY A 374 -7.91 27.76 7.32
C GLY A 374 -6.99 28.47 6.34
N LYS A 375 -7.44 29.60 5.80
CA LYS A 375 -6.65 30.45 4.89
C LYS A 375 -5.49 31.18 5.60
N LYS A 376 -5.65 31.51 6.88
CA LYS A 376 -4.57 32.00 7.72
C LYS A 376 -3.68 30.85 8.14
N GLU A 377 -2.39 31.10 8.31
CA GLU A 377 -1.40 30.05 8.59
C GLU A 377 -0.50 30.44 9.74
N ILE A 378 -0.13 29.46 10.57
CA ILE A 378 0.97 29.59 11.52
C ILE A 378 1.99 28.49 11.27
N LEU A 379 3.25 28.78 11.61
CA LEU A 379 4.36 27.84 11.56
C LEU A 379 4.65 27.31 12.97
N MET A 380 4.95 26.02 13.06
CA MET A 380 5.53 25.39 14.26
C MET A 380 6.68 24.50 13.80
N ASP A 381 7.89 24.81 14.25
CA ASP A 381 9.06 23.98 13.97
C ASP A 381 9.71 23.45 15.24
N ALA A 382 10.52 22.41 15.11
CA ALA A 382 11.15 21.72 16.23
C ALA A 382 12.47 21.06 15.84
N ALA A 383 13.25 20.71 16.85
CA ALA A 383 14.53 20.01 16.72
C ALA A 383 15.49 20.67 15.72
N ILE A 384 15.57 21.99 15.72
CA ILE A 384 16.61 22.74 15.02
C ILE A 384 17.96 22.46 15.66
N HIS A 385 18.04 22.34 16.99
CA HIS A 385 19.15 21.76 17.71
C HIS A 385 19.01 20.27 17.85
N ALA A 386 20.05 19.55 17.52
CA ALA A 386 20.03 18.08 17.44
C ALA A 386 19.64 17.35 18.73
N ARG A 387 20.17 17.80 19.89
CA ARG A 387 19.93 17.20 21.20
C ARG A 387 18.52 17.47 21.76
N GLU A 388 17.82 18.44 21.17
CA GLU A 388 16.52 18.90 21.64
C GLU A 388 15.34 18.12 20.98
N HIS A 389 15.58 16.84 20.65
CA HIS A 389 14.66 16.02 19.86
C HIS A 389 13.35 15.65 20.58
N MET A 390 13.19 15.89 21.90
CA MET A 390 11.89 15.79 22.58
C MET A 390 10.88 16.80 22.00
N THR A 391 11.33 17.91 21.43
CA THR A 391 10.47 18.88 20.75
C THR A 391 9.80 18.27 19.51
N THR A 392 10.48 17.35 18.80
CA THR A 392 9.83 16.51 17.76
C THR A 392 8.67 15.70 18.33
N ASN A 393 8.84 15.09 19.52
CA ASN A 393 7.77 14.33 20.17
C ASN A 393 6.55 15.22 20.44
N VAL A 394 6.76 16.46 20.91
CA VAL A 394 5.67 17.41 21.19
C VAL A 394 4.88 17.72 19.93
N LEU A 395 5.54 18.08 18.82
CA LEU A 395 4.84 18.41 17.57
C LEU A 395 4.17 17.17 16.94
N MET A 396 4.82 16.01 16.99
CA MET A 396 4.24 14.78 16.47
C MET A 396 2.99 14.35 17.27
N GLU A 397 3.00 14.51 18.59
CA GLU A 397 1.85 14.22 19.45
C GLU A 397 0.72 15.24 19.24
N MET A 398 1.04 16.53 18.97
CA MET A 398 0.04 17.52 18.55
C MET A 398 -0.62 17.11 17.23
N ILE A 399 0.16 16.72 16.23
CA ILE A 399 -0.36 16.23 14.93
C ILE A 399 -1.30 15.05 15.15
N ASP A 400 -0.89 14.09 15.96
CA ASP A 400 -1.67 12.87 16.25
C ASP A 400 -3.03 13.24 16.86
N ASN A 401 -3.03 13.97 17.96
CA ASN A 401 -4.26 14.35 18.67
C ASN A 401 -5.15 15.32 17.87
N TYR A 402 -4.55 16.32 17.20
CA TYR A 402 -5.32 17.33 16.45
C TYR A 402 -6.01 16.72 15.24
N THR A 403 -5.35 15.81 14.52
CA THR A 403 -5.95 15.16 13.35
C THR A 403 -7.08 14.20 13.74
N VAL A 404 -6.93 13.46 14.84
CA VAL A 404 -8.00 12.61 15.38
C VAL A 404 -9.20 13.46 15.83
N ALA A 405 -8.96 14.54 16.58
CA ALA A 405 -10.01 15.42 17.05
C ALA A 405 -10.71 16.17 15.91
N TYR A 406 -9.95 16.63 14.90
CA TYR A 406 -10.50 17.25 13.69
C TYR A 406 -11.43 16.29 12.93
N ARG A 407 -10.98 15.05 12.69
CA ARG A 407 -11.78 14.02 12.00
C ARG A 407 -13.07 13.70 12.74
N LYS A 408 -13.01 13.64 14.07
CA LYS A 408 -14.19 13.37 14.93
C LYS A 408 -15.09 14.60 15.12
N GLY A 409 -14.65 15.80 14.75
CA GLY A 409 -15.34 17.05 15.09
C GLY A 409 -15.37 17.35 16.59
N SER A 410 -14.45 16.76 17.36
CA SER A 410 -14.42 16.87 18.83
C SER A 410 -13.54 18.02 19.30
N SER A 411 -13.70 18.38 20.58
CA SER A 411 -12.80 19.31 21.27
C SER A 411 -11.54 18.59 21.76
N PHE A 412 -10.44 19.32 21.82
CA PHE A 412 -9.20 18.92 22.45
C PHE A 412 -8.59 20.09 23.23
N ALA A 413 -8.18 19.85 24.47
CA ALA A 413 -7.58 20.84 25.36
C ALA A 413 -8.35 22.17 25.44
N GLY A 414 -9.69 22.12 25.46
CA GLY A 414 -10.57 23.27 25.53
C GLY A 414 -10.87 23.98 24.20
N TYR A 415 -10.43 23.45 23.06
CA TYR A 415 -10.67 24.01 21.72
C TYR A 415 -11.53 23.08 20.86
N ASN A 416 -12.53 23.63 20.17
CA ASN A 416 -13.14 22.92 19.04
C ASN A 416 -12.13 22.92 17.90
N VAL A 417 -11.50 21.75 17.69
CA VAL A 417 -10.34 21.62 16.79
C VAL A 417 -10.72 21.93 15.35
N LYS A 418 -11.81 21.39 14.84
CA LYS A 418 -12.27 21.60 13.46
C LYS A 418 -12.60 23.07 13.20
N SER A 419 -13.35 23.69 14.07
CA SER A 419 -13.69 25.12 13.95
C SER A 419 -12.46 26.03 14.01
N THR A 420 -11.50 25.72 14.89
CA THR A 420 -10.24 26.48 15.03
C THR A 420 -9.38 26.35 13.77
N LEU A 421 -9.16 25.12 13.30
CA LEU A 421 -8.26 24.84 12.19
C LEU A 421 -8.88 25.11 10.80
N ASN A 422 -10.20 25.31 10.72
CA ASN A 422 -10.86 25.85 9.53
C ASN A 422 -10.71 27.37 9.38
N LYS A 423 -10.34 28.08 10.45
CA LYS A 423 -10.01 29.51 10.40
C LYS A 423 -8.51 29.74 10.15
N THR A 424 -7.66 28.94 10.80
CA THR A 424 -6.20 29.06 10.72
C THR A 424 -5.58 27.67 10.69
N SER A 425 -4.91 27.31 9.61
CA SER A 425 -4.13 26.07 9.54
C SER A 425 -2.80 26.17 10.25
N ILE A 426 -2.31 25.05 10.70
CA ILE A 426 -0.98 24.92 11.30
C ILE A 426 -0.08 24.13 10.35
N TRP A 427 1.06 24.68 10.01
CA TRP A 427 2.14 23.96 9.37
C TRP A 427 3.14 23.50 10.44
N PHE A 428 3.33 22.21 10.54
CA PHE A 428 4.28 21.55 11.43
C PHE A 428 5.53 21.13 10.68
N VAL A 429 6.71 21.50 11.19
CA VAL A 429 8.03 21.02 10.75
C VAL A 429 8.72 20.33 11.94
N PRO A 430 8.34 19.08 12.27
CA PRO A 430 8.71 18.46 13.54
C PRO A 430 10.20 18.12 13.70
N MET A 431 11.01 18.16 12.62
CA MET A 431 12.42 17.81 12.67
C MET A 431 13.22 18.63 11.64
N MET A 432 13.70 19.80 12.06
CA MET A 432 14.50 20.69 11.21
C MET A 432 15.93 20.18 10.96
N ASN A 433 16.50 19.44 11.91
CA ASN A 433 17.87 18.95 11.88
C ASN A 433 17.94 17.41 11.88
N PRO A 434 17.51 16.73 10.80
CA PRO A 434 17.42 15.27 10.80
C PRO A 434 18.77 14.57 10.87
N ASP A 435 19.86 15.18 10.38
CA ASP A 435 21.20 14.62 10.50
C ASP A 435 21.72 14.69 11.93
N GLY A 436 21.62 15.87 12.55
CA GLY A 436 22.05 16.07 13.93
C GLY A 436 21.24 15.19 14.91
N VAL A 437 19.91 15.14 14.76
CA VAL A 437 19.04 14.28 15.59
C VAL A 437 19.45 12.81 15.43
N THR A 438 19.72 12.36 14.19
CA THR A 438 20.16 10.98 13.94
C THR A 438 21.52 10.71 14.60
N LEU A 439 22.45 11.67 14.55
CA LEU A 439 23.75 11.58 15.22
C LEU A 439 23.60 11.45 16.75
N VAL A 440 22.78 12.29 17.37
CA VAL A 440 22.52 12.23 18.82
C VAL A 440 21.90 10.90 19.24
N GLN A 441 20.93 10.41 18.46
CA GLN A 441 20.17 9.20 18.81
C GLN A 441 20.90 7.89 18.50
N LYS A 442 21.73 7.85 17.44
CA LYS A 442 22.34 6.61 16.92
C LYS A 442 23.87 6.62 16.88
N GLY A 443 24.47 7.74 17.25
CA GLY A 443 25.94 7.89 17.27
C GLY A 443 26.56 8.09 15.89
N ILE A 444 27.89 8.21 15.87
CA ILE A 444 28.68 8.62 14.71
C ILE A 444 28.57 7.70 13.50
N ASN A 445 28.33 6.39 13.73
CA ASN A 445 28.21 5.41 12.64
C ASN A 445 26.95 5.62 11.79
N SER A 446 25.98 6.40 12.25
CA SER A 446 24.77 6.78 11.52
C SER A 446 25.00 7.91 10.51
N ILE A 447 26.19 8.48 10.50
CA ILE A 447 26.62 9.59 9.66
C ILE A 447 27.58 9.07 8.58
N ASP A 448 27.48 9.66 7.38
CA ASP A 448 28.37 9.38 6.27
C ASP A 448 29.85 9.46 6.71
N SER A 449 30.65 8.48 6.32
CA SER A 449 32.05 8.32 6.75
C SER A 449 32.91 9.57 6.51
N LYS A 450 32.68 10.28 5.41
CA LYS A 450 33.43 11.51 5.05
C LYS A 450 33.31 12.66 6.08
N TYR A 451 32.27 12.63 6.92
CA TYR A 451 32.06 13.65 7.97
C TYR A 451 32.56 13.22 9.37
N ARG A 452 32.75 11.90 9.62
CA ARG A 452 32.92 11.35 10.96
C ARG A 452 34.14 11.92 11.70
N ALA A 453 35.31 11.96 11.06
CA ALA A 453 36.53 12.46 11.67
C ALA A 453 36.36 13.94 12.08
N ARG A 454 35.83 14.78 11.20
CA ARG A 454 35.54 16.18 11.43
C ARG A 454 34.55 16.40 12.57
N LEU A 455 33.44 15.66 12.58
CA LEU A 455 32.43 15.81 13.65
C LEU A 455 33.00 15.38 15.01
N LYS A 456 33.82 14.32 15.05
CA LYS A 456 34.51 13.93 16.28
C LYS A 456 35.47 15.02 16.77
N GLN A 457 36.22 15.66 15.87
CA GLN A 457 37.07 16.82 16.20
C GLN A 457 36.24 17.97 16.79
N TYR A 458 35.11 18.33 16.14
CA TYR A 458 34.24 19.41 16.63
C TYR A 458 33.53 19.04 17.95
N ASN A 459 33.40 17.77 18.25
CA ASN A 459 32.93 17.26 19.53
C ASN A 459 34.07 17.11 20.56
N HIS A 460 35.18 17.82 20.39
CA HIS A 460 36.36 17.80 21.25
C HIS A 460 36.93 16.36 21.44
N GLY A 461 37.01 15.58 20.37
CA GLY A 461 37.49 14.21 20.37
C GLY A 461 36.50 13.18 20.90
N SER A 462 35.41 13.58 21.53
CA SER A 462 34.42 12.66 22.14
C SER A 462 33.62 11.91 21.09
N SER A 463 33.43 10.61 21.32
CA SER A 463 32.49 9.76 20.55
C SER A 463 31.06 9.82 21.09
N ASN A 464 30.82 10.49 22.24
CA ASN A 464 29.50 10.69 22.82
C ASN A 464 28.89 11.99 22.29
N PHE A 465 27.91 11.87 21.37
CA PHE A 465 27.24 13.01 20.74
C PHE A 465 25.97 13.49 21.45
N LYS A 466 25.69 13.04 22.67
CA LYS A 466 24.48 13.47 23.40
C LYS A 466 24.36 14.99 23.57
N ARG A 467 25.47 15.71 23.67
CA ARG A 467 25.50 17.17 23.78
C ARG A 467 25.39 17.95 22.47
N TRP A 468 25.38 17.24 21.31
CA TRP A 468 25.47 17.83 19.98
C TRP A 468 24.25 18.69 19.64
N LYS A 469 24.46 19.97 19.29
CA LYS A 469 23.42 20.91 18.82
C LYS A 469 23.44 21.11 17.31
N ALA A 470 24.60 21.05 16.70
CA ALA A 470 24.85 21.38 15.31
C ALA A 470 24.19 20.36 14.33
N ASN A 471 24.23 20.68 13.03
CA ASN A 471 23.79 19.80 11.96
C ASN A 471 24.84 18.73 11.60
N GLY A 472 24.62 18.03 10.48
CA GLY A 472 25.48 16.92 10.01
C GLY A 472 26.87 17.32 9.55
N ARG A 473 27.22 18.62 9.52
CA ARG A 473 28.57 19.10 9.23
C ARG A 473 29.15 20.12 10.26
N GLY A 474 28.47 20.26 11.39
CA GLY A 474 28.98 21.01 12.52
C GLY A 474 28.58 22.47 12.54
N VAL A 475 27.55 22.88 11.82
CA VAL A 475 26.99 24.24 11.90
C VAL A 475 25.78 24.24 12.82
N ASP A 476 25.72 25.16 13.77
CA ASP A 476 24.54 25.39 14.60
C ASP A 476 23.49 26.11 13.77
N LEU A 477 22.43 25.38 13.40
CA LEU A 477 21.38 25.88 12.53
C LEU A 477 20.69 27.12 13.12
N ASN A 478 20.56 27.19 14.45
CA ASN A 478 19.97 28.35 15.13
C ASN A 478 20.95 29.52 15.32
N ARG A 479 22.08 29.50 14.59
CA ARG A 479 23.02 30.58 14.39
C ARG A 479 23.21 30.93 12.91
N ASN A 480 22.51 30.23 11.99
CA ASN A 480 22.74 30.32 10.55
C ASN A 480 21.69 31.16 9.80
N PHE A 481 20.70 31.72 10.50
CA PHE A 481 19.70 32.63 9.93
C PHE A 481 20.14 34.09 10.04
N ASP A 482 19.53 34.98 9.25
CA ASP A 482 19.80 36.43 9.28
C ASP A 482 19.05 37.14 10.42
N GLY A 483 19.19 36.59 11.62
CA GLY A 483 18.84 37.26 12.88
C GLY A 483 19.97 38.18 13.35
N LEU A 484 20.37 39.15 12.52
CA LEU A 484 21.55 40.00 12.71
C LEU A 484 22.87 39.19 12.73
N TRP A 485 22.96 38.19 11.85
CA TRP A 485 24.02 37.18 11.76
C TRP A 485 25.44 37.79 11.70
N LYS A 486 25.62 38.91 11.02
CA LYS A 486 26.92 39.58 10.86
C LYS A 486 27.59 39.96 12.20
N TYR A 487 26.80 40.20 13.24
CA TYR A 487 27.29 40.60 14.57
C TYR A 487 27.61 39.40 15.49
N LEU A 488 27.38 38.17 15.07
CA LEU A 488 27.72 36.98 15.86
C LEU A 488 29.23 36.73 15.88
N ALA A 489 29.79 36.53 17.08
CA ALA A 489 31.19 36.17 17.28
C ALA A 489 31.51 34.69 17.13
N TYR A 490 30.51 33.82 16.95
CA TYR A 490 30.61 32.35 16.96
C TYR A 490 31.21 31.81 15.66
N THR A 491 32.50 31.97 15.45
CA THR A 491 33.24 31.59 14.24
C THR A 491 33.98 30.25 14.36
N SER A 492 34.19 29.74 15.58
CA SER A 492 34.90 28.49 15.83
C SER A 492 34.00 27.28 15.65
N LYS A 493 34.48 26.32 14.87
CA LYS A 493 33.77 25.05 14.62
C LYS A 493 33.71 24.21 15.89
N SER A 494 32.47 23.87 16.32
CA SER A 494 32.21 23.18 17.59
C SER A 494 30.91 22.38 17.48
N TYR A 495 30.61 21.65 18.54
CA TYR A 495 29.34 20.91 18.67
C TYR A 495 28.10 21.81 18.81
N MET A 496 28.31 23.12 19.05
CA MET A 496 27.28 24.14 19.17
C MET A 496 27.85 25.52 18.79
N ASP A 497 26.96 26.48 18.58
CA ASP A 497 27.18 27.91 18.37
C ASP A 497 27.93 28.32 17.09
N TYR A 498 28.60 27.43 16.36
CA TYR A 498 29.23 27.79 15.10
C TYR A 498 28.19 28.25 14.06
N LYS A 499 28.30 29.54 13.68
CA LYS A 499 27.31 30.22 12.81
C LYS A 499 27.38 29.86 11.33
N GLY A 500 28.35 29.03 10.92
CA GLY A 500 28.61 28.72 9.52
C GLY A 500 29.49 29.75 8.81
N PRO A 501 29.94 29.44 7.57
CA PRO A 501 30.81 30.35 6.78
C PRO A 501 30.07 31.57 6.25
N SER A 502 28.75 31.47 6.07
CA SER A 502 27.89 32.58 5.64
C SER A 502 26.47 32.39 6.20
N VAL A 503 25.69 33.46 6.18
CA VAL A 503 24.28 33.43 6.50
C VAL A 503 23.55 32.45 5.52
N PHE A 504 22.68 31.59 6.03
CA PHE A 504 22.01 30.56 5.25
C PHE A 504 22.95 29.64 4.47
N SER A 505 24.14 29.33 4.99
CA SER A 505 25.05 28.38 4.35
C SER A 505 24.51 26.95 4.35
N GLU A 506 23.60 26.63 5.26
CA GLU A 506 23.11 25.28 5.48
C GLU A 506 21.84 24.99 4.69
N PRO A 507 21.75 23.81 4.03
CA PRO A 507 20.57 23.44 3.24
C PRO A 507 19.28 23.38 4.07
N GLU A 508 19.38 23.03 5.36
CA GLU A 508 18.25 23.05 6.30
C GLU A 508 17.73 24.50 6.51
N ALA A 509 18.64 25.46 6.75
CA ALA A 509 18.27 26.86 6.92
C ALA A 509 17.70 27.46 5.62
N GLN A 510 18.30 27.14 4.48
CA GLN A 510 17.78 27.53 3.16
C GLN A 510 16.37 26.94 2.91
N SER A 511 16.14 25.70 3.32
CA SER A 511 14.84 25.01 3.18
C SER A 511 13.75 25.75 3.95
N LEU A 512 13.98 26.09 5.21
CA LEU A 512 13.02 26.84 6.03
C LEU A 512 12.81 28.26 5.49
N LYS A 513 13.87 28.94 5.10
CA LYS A 513 13.81 30.29 4.46
C LYS A 513 12.94 30.27 3.22
N ALA A 514 13.16 29.31 2.30
CA ALA A 514 12.38 29.16 1.08
C ALA A 514 10.91 28.83 1.37
N PHE A 515 10.67 27.97 2.36
CA PHE A 515 9.32 27.62 2.79
C PHE A 515 8.57 28.83 3.37
N VAL A 516 9.16 29.57 4.30
CA VAL A 516 8.57 30.78 4.91
C VAL A 516 8.25 31.83 3.86
N ARG A 517 9.13 32.02 2.85
CA ARG A 517 8.90 32.99 1.76
C ARG A 517 7.72 32.68 0.85
N ARG A 518 7.33 31.41 0.72
CA ARG A 518 6.16 30.98 -0.08
C ARG A 518 4.83 31.08 0.67
N HIS A 519 4.88 31.37 1.98
CA HIS A 519 3.72 31.41 2.86
C HIS A 519 3.55 32.78 3.53
N HIS A 520 2.34 33.05 4.01
CA HIS A 520 2.00 34.28 4.74
C HIS A 520 1.72 33.98 6.21
N PHE A 521 2.70 33.34 6.87
CA PHE A 521 2.57 32.98 8.28
C PHE A 521 2.26 34.17 9.16
N LYS A 522 1.28 34.02 10.05
CA LYS A 522 0.88 35.01 11.05
C LYS A 522 1.74 34.96 12.31
N THR A 523 2.35 33.81 12.59
CA THR A 523 3.13 33.52 13.78
C THR A 523 4.09 32.37 13.48
N ASP A 524 5.27 32.40 14.07
CA ASP A 524 6.18 31.27 14.18
C ASP A 524 6.33 30.87 15.67
N LEU A 525 6.18 29.56 15.96
CA LEU A 525 6.37 28.96 17.28
C LEU A 525 7.45 27.89 17.19
N SER A 526 8.71 28.33 17.41
CA SER A 526 9.89 27.46 17.34
C SER A 526 10.12 26.75 18.68
N TYR A 527 10.07 25.42 18.65
CA TYR A 527 10.19 24.57 19.85
C TYR A 527 11.62 24.18 20.12
N HIS A 528 12.09 24.53 21.32
CA HIS A 528 13.43 24.30 21.86
C HIS A 528 13.37 23.56 23.21
N SER A 529 14.53 23.21 23.74
CA SER A 529 14.72 22.77 25.13
C SER A 529 16.14 23.14 25.63
N SER A 530 16.27 23.52 26.88
CA SER A 530 15.33 23.45 27.99
C SER A 530 15.44 24.70 28.89
N GLY A 531 14.40 24.92 29.71
CA GLY A 531 14.44 26.05 30.66
C GLY A 531 13.06 26.50 31.13
N GLN A 532 11.97 26.06 30.50
CA GLN A 532 10.57 26.51 30.76
C GLN A 532 10.45 28.05 30.61
N ILE A 533 11.01 28.60 29.53
CA ILE A 533 10.99 30.00 29.21
C ILE A 533 10.53 30.28 27.78
N VAL A 534 10.12 31.51 27.50
CA VAL A 534 9.65 31.97 26.18
C VAL A 534 10.47 33.20 25.80
N TYR A 535 11.30 33.06 24.74
CA TYR A 535 11.92 34.19 24.07
C TYR A 535 10.97 34.73 22.99
N TRP A 536 10.99 36.08 22.81
CA TRP A 536 10.02 36.75 21.94
C TRP A 536 10.55 38.07 21.36
N PHE A 537 11.62 38.62 21.90
CA PHE A 537 12.09 39.97 21.59
C PHE A 537 13.29 39.93 20.66
N ASN A 538 13.22 40.71 19.57
CA ASN A 538 14.36 41.02 18.72
C ASN A 538 14.20 42.42 18.11
N PHE A 539 14.38 43.46 18.94
CA PHE A 539 14.37 44.87 18.59
C PHE A 539 13.10 45.41 17.91
N GLN A 540 11.96 44.69 17.95
CA GLN A 540 10.69 45.20 17.47
C GLN A 540 10.24 46.42 18.31
N LYS A 541 9.54 47.36 17.64
CA LYS A 541 9.08 48.62 18.23
C LYS A 541 7.58 48.84 18.07
N GLY A 542 7.02 49.82 18.80
CA GLY A 542 5.64 50.28 18.65
C GLY A 542 4.58 49.17 18.77
N ALA A 543 3.66 49.10 17.82
CA ALA A 543 2.57 48.14 17.81
C ALA A 543 3.07 46.67 17.73
N ASN A 544 4.15 46.39 17.01
CA ASN A 544 4.74 45.06 16.91
C ASN A 544 5.29 44.61 18.27
N LEU A 545 5.97 45.45 19.01
CA LEU A 545 6.46 45.14 20.36
C LEU A 545 5.32 44.80 21.32
N LYS A 546 4.26 45.63 21.34
CA LYS A 546 3.07 45.38 22.18
C LYS A 546 2.37 44.07 21.83
N ARG A 547 2.21 43.79 20.52
CA ARG A 547 1.60 42.55 20.00
C ARG A 547 2.39 41.32 20.43
N ASP A 548 3.70 41.32 20.21
CA ASP A 548 4.56 40.15 20.43
C ASP A 548 4.72 39.84 21.92
N LEU A 549 4.87 40.90 22.75
CA LEU A 549 4.86 40.75 24.21
C LEU A 549 3.53 40.19 24.73
N LYS A 550 2.38 40.65 24.19
CA LYS A 550 1.06 40.13 24.57
C LYS A 550 0.94 38.64 24.24
N LEU A 551 1.44 38.25 23.06
CA LEU A 551 1.43 36.83 22.66
C LEU A 551 2.33 35.99 23.58
N ALA A 552 3.58 36.46 23.84
CA ALA A 552 4.53 35.75 24.71
C ALA A 552 3.97 35.57 26.13
N LYS A 553 3.39 36.63 26.72
CA LYS A 553 2.71 36.54 28.03
C LYS A 553 1.54 35.56 28.02
N SER A 554 0.79 35.49 26.91
CA SER A 554 -0.33 34.59 26.80
C SER A 554 0.13 33.12 26.65
N VAL A 555 1.18 32.83 25.87
CA VAL A 555 1.82 31.51 25.80
C VAL A 555 2.39 31.11 27.17
N ALA A 556 3.06 32.01 27.86
CA ALA A 556 3.59 31.79 29.20
C ALA A 556 2.47 31.45 30.22
N LYS A 557 1.33 32.14 30.15
CA LYS A 557 0.17 31.85 30.99
C LYS A 557 -0.39 30.41 30.73
N VAL A 558 -0.43 29.98 29.47
CA VAL A 558 -0.93 28.64 29.10
C VAL A 558 0.04 27.54 29.52
N THR A 559 1.34 27.77 29.36
CA THR A 559 2.39 26.78 29.63
C THR A 559 2.86 26.78 31.09
N GLY A 560 2.66 27.89 31.80
CA GLY A 560 3.28 28.12 33.09
C GLY A 560 4.78 28.40 32.97
N TYR A 561 5.24 28.87 31.80
CA TYR A 561 6.65 29.23 31.55
C TYR A 561 6.90 30.73 31.84
N SER A 562 8.18 31.12 32.03
CA SER A 562 8.55 32.47 32.24
C SER A 562 8.80 33.19 30.92
N VAL A 563 8.34 34.44 30.80
CA VAL A 563 8.71 35.30 29.65
C VAL A 563 10.09 35.91 29.91
N VAL A 564 11.00 35.72 28.96
CA VAL A 564 12.34 36.33 29.04
C VAL A 564 12.21 37.84 28.84
N PRO A 565 12.81 38.66 29.71
CA PRO A 565 12.88 40.10 29.50
C PRO A 565 13.55 40.46 28.17
N PRO A 566 13.27 41.63 27.56
CA PRO A 566 13.98 42.07 26.36
C PRO A 566 15.51 42.03 26.52
N LEU A 567 16.19 41.28 25.65
CA LEU A 567 17.63 41.14 25.62
C LEU A 567 18.19 42.00 24.49
N TYR A 568 19.10 42.94 24.79
CA TYR A 568 19.63 43.91 23.83
C TYR A 568 21.03 43.54 23.30
N TYR A 569 21.33 42.23 23.20
CA TYR A 569 22.57 41.79 22.59
C TYR A 569 22.49 41.83 21.05
N ARG A 570 23.62 42.17 20.42
CA ARG A 570 23.69 42.29 18.97
C ARG A 570 23.78 40.89 18.31
N GLY A 571 22.67 40.46 17.69
CA GLY A 571 22.64 39.29 16.85
C GLY A 571 22.46 37.96 17.58
N SER A 572 21.58 37.12 17.08
CA SER A 572 21.33 35.75 17.54
C SER A 572 21.56 34.70 16.45
N GLY A 573 21.35 35.08 15.20
CA GLY A 573 21.33 34.14 14.07
C GLY A 573 20.23 33.08 14.15
N SER A 574 19.22 33.27 15.02
CA SER A 574 18.15 32.31 15.23
C SER A 574 17.06 32.40 14.16
N SER A 575 16.33 31.29 13.94
CA SER A 575 15.20 31.22 13.01
C SER A 575 14.06 32.14 13.45
N ALA A 576 13.70 32.14 14.73
CA ALA A 576 12.63 32.98 15.28
C ALA A 576 12.94 34.48 15.16
N ASP A 577 14.16 34.90 15.47
CA ASP A 577 14.57 36.31 15.34
C ASP A 577 14.61 36.75 13.87
N TRP A 578 15.11 35.92 12.98
CA TRP A 578 15.01 36.16 11.54
C TRP A 578 13.55 36.30 11.10
N PHE A 579 12.65 35.46 11.61
CA PHE A 579 11.22 35.53 11.29
C PHE A 579 10.64 36.89 11.76
N ILE A 580 10.94 37.34 12.98
CA ILE A 580 10.52 38.63 13.51
C ILE A 580 10.99 39.78 12.60
N ILE A 581 12.28 39.79 12.24
CA ILE A 581 12.87 40.83 11.42
C ILE A 581 12.29 40.83 10.01
N ASN A 582 12.23 39.67 9.38
CA ASN A 582 11.89 39.53 7.97
C ASN A 582 10.39 39.62 7.72
N GLN A 583 9.58 38.96 8.55
CA GLN A 583 8.13 38.90 8.37
C GLN A 583 7.37 40.01 9.09
N LYS A 584 7.99 40.71 10.01
CA LYS A 584 7.34 41.70 10.90
C LYS A 584 6.15 41.11 11.66
N LYS A 585 6.26 39.82 12.00
CA LYS A 585 5.26 39.01 12.71
C LYS A 585 5.87 38.40 13.96
N PRO A 586 5.04 37.94 14.94
CA PRO A 586 5.55 37.29 16.14
C PRO A 586 6.32 36.00 15.80
N GLY A 587 7.53 35.88 16.31
CA GLY A 587 8.33 34.67 16.41
C GLY A 587 8.62 34.38 17.87
N LEU A 588 8.28 33.21 18.35
CA LEU A 588 8.54 32.80 19.73
C LEU A 588 9.45 31.58 19.76
N THR A 589 10.47 31.60 20.61
CA THR A 589 11.23 30.41 20.98
C THR A 589 10.68 29.86 22.30
N ILE A 590 10.14 28.65 22.29
CA ILE A 590 9.51 28.01 23.46
C ILE A 590 10.44 26.90 23.96
N GLU A 591 11.12 27.16 25.07
CA GLU A 591 12.05 26.23 25.72
C GLU A 591 11.27 25.30 26.66
N ILE A 592 10.99 24.06 26.21
CA ILE A 592 10.27 23.09 27.03
C ILE A 592 11.13 22.46 28.11
N ALA A 593 10.50 21.82 29.08
CA ALA A 593 11.08 21.09 30.19
C ALA A 593 11.91 21.94 31.17
N PRO A 594 12.12 21.50 32.40
CA PRO A 594 13.13 22.07 33.29
C PRO A 594 14.52 21.98 32.65
N TYR A 595 15.46 22.85 33.09
CA TYR A 595 16.83 22.81 32.59
C TYR A 595 17.45 21.40 32.72
N ALA A 596 17.83 20.82 31.61
CA ALA A 596 18.32 19.44 31.50
C ALA A 596 19.83 19.34 31.24
N GLY A 597 20.58 20.44 31.44
CA GLY A 597 22.01 20.49 31.19
C GLY A 597 22.36 20.39 29.69
N ASN A 598 23.51 19.79 29.39
CA ASN A 598 24.06 19.70 28.04
C ASN A 598 23.65 18.40 27.29
N GLY A 599 22.52 17.83 27.60
CA GLY A 599 22.01 16.59 26.95
C GLY A 599 20.58 16.69 26.48
N PRO A 600 20.05 15.61 25.89
CA PRO A 600 18.62 15.51 25.59
C PRO A 600 17.78 15.54 26.86
N VAL A 601 16.61 16.15 26.79
CA VAL A 601 15.63 16.11 27.89
C VAL A 601 15.24 14.66 28.19
N PRO A 602 15.36 14.18 29.47
CA PRO A 602 14.96 12.84 29.84
C PRO A 602 13.44 12.60 29.68
N HIS A 603 13.07 11.40 29.22
CA HIS A 603 11.67 11.08 28.92
C HIS A 603 10.73 11.10 30.14
N HIS A 604 11.23 10.99 31.36
CA HIS A 604 10.39 11.11 32.56
C HIS A 604 9.71 12.47 32.70
N TYR A 605 10.24 13.53 32.05
CA TYR A 605 9.58 14.85 31.99
C TYR A 605 8.41 14.91 31.02
N TRP A 606 8.19 13.87 30.18
CA TRP A 606 7.21 13.91 29.11
C TRP A 606 5.80 14.33 29.54
N ASN A 607 5.27 13.75 30.62
CA ASN A 607 3.90 14.05 31.05
C ASN A 607 3.72 15.52 31.40
N SER A 608 4.68 16.12 32.09
CA SER A 608 4.67 17.55 32.41
C SER A 608 4.83 18.42 31.16
N VAL A 609 5.77 18.06 30.27
CA VAL A 609 5.98 18.77 29.00
C VAL A 609 4.71 18.73 28.16
N TRP A 610 4.12 17.56 27.99
CA TRP A 610 2.90 17.41 27.20
C TRP A 610 1.72 18.20 27.79
N TYR A 611 1.48 18.04 29.08
CA TYR A 611 0.39 18.75 29.76
C TYR A 611 0.45 20.26 29.53
N LYS A 612 1.63 20.85 29.65
CA LYS A 612 1.88 22.30 29.48
C LYS A 612 1.77 22.76 28.03
N ASN A 613 2.08 21.90 27.04
CA ASN A 613 2.21 22.32 25.64
C ASN A 613 1.07 21.84 24.73
N LYS A 614 0.29 20.82 25.12
CA LYS A 614 -0.70 20.16 24.26
C LYS A 614 -1.70 21.07 23.56
N SER A 615 -1.96 22.27 24.08
CA SER A 615 -2.92 23.24 23.53
C SER A 615 -2.28 24.36 22.72
N ILE A 616 -0.95 24.53 22.74
CA ILE A 616 -0.28 25.72 22.21
C ILE A 616 -0.49 25.89 20.70
N GLY A 617 -0.50 24.83 19.93
CA GLY A 617 -0.81 24.91 18.50
C GLY A 617 -2.21 25.47 18.23
N LEU A 618 -3.23 24.97 18.95
CA LEU A 618 -4.61 25.46 18.83
C LEU A 618 -4.78 26.87 19.38
N PHE A 619 -4.09 27.18 20.48
CA PHE A 619 -4.03 28.54 21.03
C PHE A 619 -3.46 29.53 20.00
N GLY A 620 -2.28 29.23 19.42
CA GLY A 620 -1.64 30.05 18.40
C GLY A 620 -2.50 30.22 17.15
N ALA A 621 -3.15 29.15 16.68
CA ALA A 621 -4.09 29.20 15.55
C ALA A 621 -5.32 30.09 15.86
N LYS A 622 -5.91 29.96 17.05
CA LYS A 622 -7.04 30.81 17.50
C LYS A 622 -6.63 32.28 17.63
N GLU A 623 -5.45 32.54 18.15
CA GLU A 623 -4.91 33.91 18.27
C GLU A 623 -4.68 34.51 16.87
N ALA A 624 -3.98 33.79 15.99
CA ALA A 624 -3.70 34.23 14.64
C ALA A 624 -4.95 34.45 13.80
N SER A 625 -6.07 33.74 14.10
CA SER A 625 -7.35 33.95 13.43
C SER A 625 -7.92 35.35 13.59
N LYS A 626 -7.49 36.09 14.60
CA LYS A 626 -7.92 37.46 14.89
C LYS A 626 -7.11 38.53 14.16
N ARG A 627 -5.99 38.14 13.52
CA ARG A 627 -5.03 39.01 12.78
C ARG A 627 -5.03 38.70 11.26
#